data_a82e2c69a7b285ba5bdf82cc73fde0b8
#
_entry.id   a82e2c69a7b285ba5bdf82cc73fde0b8
#
_cell.length_a   1.000
_cell.length_b   1.000
_cell.length_c   1.000
_cell.angle_alpha   90.00
_cell.angle_beta   90.00
_cell.angle_gamma   90.00
#
_symmetry.space_group_name_H-M   'P 1'
#
loop_
_entity.id
_entity.type
_entity.pdbx_description
1 polymer ?
#
loop_
_entity_poly.entity_id
_entity_poly.type
_entity_poly.pdbx_seq_one_letter_code
_entity_poly.pdbx_strand_id
1 'polypeptide(L)'
;MKFFAKMTATCLGLGFFPLAPGTLTSAFVVLLYKFFLFRLSWPFYLLIFVFLFLLGTYASTIYSKSQKKEDPRSAVIDEAAGQLLALFLINPTWILCTSSFVLFRFFDIVKPFPIKQVEDFPKGFGIMLDDVVAALFAGILLNLYLLLK
;
A
#
# COMPACT_ATOMS: atom_id res chain seq x y z
N MET A 1 -12.86 18.94 6.48
CA MET A 1 -12.18 18.31 5.34
C MET A 1 -10.69 18.03 5.59
N LYS A 2 -9.87 19.01 6.02
CA LYS A 2 -8.42 18.80 6.26
C LYS A 2 -8.12 17.76 7.36
N PHE A 3 -8.89 17.73 8.44
CA PHE A 3 -8.72 16.75 9.53
C PHE A 3 -9.00 15.33 9.06
N PHE A 4 -10.10 15.10 8.34
CA PHE A 4 -10.44 13.80 7.78
C PHE A 4 -9.37 13.32 6.80
N ALA A 5 -8.95 14.18 5.86
CA ALA A 5 -7.89 13.84 4.91
C ALA A 5 -6.56 13.48 5.62
N LYS A 6 -6.21 14.21 6.68
CA LYS A 6 -5.04 13.89 7.51
C LYS A 6 -5.18 12.50 8.15
N MET A 7 -6.30 12.21 8.82
CA MET A 7 -6.52 10.93 9.49
C MET A 7 -6.48 9.76 8.49
N THR A 8 -7.07 9.95 7.30
CA THR A 8 -7.05 8.94 6.24
C THR A 8 -5.65 8.75 5.66
N ALA A 9 -4.99 9.83 5.23
CA ALA A 9 -3.66 9.75 4.63
C ALA A 9 -2.62 9.15 5.59
N THR A 10 -2.76 9.39 6.91
CA THR A 10 -1.85 8.85 7.93
C THR A 10 -2.30 7.52 8.52
N CYS A 11 -3.29 6.84 7.95
CA CYS A 11 -3.87 5.61 8.48
C CYS A 11 -4.15 5.71 9.99
N LEU A 12 -5.00 6.68 10.37
CA LEU A 12 -5.39 6.96 11.76
C LEU A 12 -4.21 7.31 12.70
N GLY A 13 -3.12 7.83 12.13
CA GLY A 13 -1.95 8.27 12.88
C GLY A 13 -0.76 7.32 12.84
N LEU A 14 -0.86 6.14 12.22
CA LEU A 14 0.30 5.24 12.01
C LEU A 14 1.45 5.95 11.28
N GLY A 15 1.12 6.85 10.35
CA GLY A 15 2.09 7.67 9.62
C GLY A 15 2.94 8.62 10.49
N PHE A 16 2.58 8.84 11.75
CA PHE A 16 3.40 9.64 12.67
C PHE A 16 4.42 8.83 13.46
N PHE A 17 4.51 7.53 13.20
CA PHE A 17 5.52 6.72 13.85
C PHE A 17 6.93 7.16 13.43
N PRO A 18 7.88 7.35 14.37
CA PRO A 18 9.17 8.01 14.09
C PRO A 18 10.10 7.16 13.20
N LEU A 19 9.98 5.83 13.26
CA LEU A 19 10.83 4.89 12.56
C LEU A 19 10.04 4.18 11.45
N ALA A 20 10.33 4.48 10.18
CA ALA A 20 9.77 3.80 9.01
C ALA A 20 8.23 3.61 9.08
N PRO A 21 7.42 4.71 9.06
CA PRO A 21 5.96 4.63 9.22
C PRO A 21 5.29 3.77 8.14
N GLY A 22 5.76 3.82 6.90
CA GLY A 22 5.25 2.96 5.81
C GLY A 22 5.50 1.48 6.06
N THR A 23 6.70 1.09 6.54
CA THR A 23 7.00 -0.29 6.91
C THR A 23 6.08 -0.79 8.03
N LEU A 24 5.83 0.05 9.03
CA LEU A 24 4.88 -0.26 10.11
C LEU A 24 3.47 -0.46 9.57
N THR A 25 3.02 0.43 8.67
CA THR A 25 1.69 0.35 8.05
C THR A 25 1.56 -0.91 7.21
N SER A 26 2.55 -1.24 6.37
CA SER A 26 2.56 -2.48 5.59
C SER A 26 2.52 -3.72 6.50
N ALA A 27 3.31 -3.75 7.59
CA ALA A 27 3.28 -4.85 8.56
C ALA A 27 1.91 -4.98 9.23
N PHE A 28 1.27 -3.87 9.59
CA PHE A 28 -0.07 -3.87 10.14
C PHE A 28 -1.11 -4.45 9.16
N VAL A 29 -1.03 -4.10 7.87
CA VAL A 29 -1.90 -4.68 6.84
C VAL A 29 -1.68 -6.18 6.69
N VAL A 30 -0.42 -6.65 6.76
CA VAL A 30 -0.12 -8.10 6.77
C VAL A 30 -0.81 -8.81 7.94
N LEU A 31 -0.79 -8.24 9.13
CA LEU A 31 -1.49 -8.80 10.29
C LEU A 31 -3.01 -8.80 10.09
N LEU A 32 -3.58 -7.69 9.60
CA LEU A 32 -5.00 -7.61 9.27
C LEU A 32 -5.39 -8.67 8.24
N TYR A 33 -4.58 -8.84 7.20
CA TYR A 33 -4.80 -9.88 6.19
C TYR A 33 -4.76 -11.26 6.81
N LYS A 34 -3.71 -11.57 7.55
CA LYS A 34 -3.46 -12.88 8.17
C LYS A 34 -4.58 -13.34 9.10
N PHE A 35 -5.22 -12.42 9.83
CA PHE A 35 -6.22 -12.78 10.82
C PHE A 35 -7.67 -12.56 10.35
N PHE A 36 -7.90 -11.65 9.42
CA PHE A 36 -9.25 -11.23 9.06
C PHE A 36 -9.53 -11.24 7.56
N LEU A 37 -8.71 -10.53 6.75
CA LEU A 37 -9.07 -10.21 5.37
C LEU A 37 -8.98 -11.40 4.41
N PHE A 38 -8.16 -12.40 4.71
CA PHE A 38 -8.04 -13.61 3.89
C PHE A 38 -9.36 -14.40 3.76
N ARG A 39 -10.32 -14.18 4.65
CA ARG A 39 -11.64 -14.83 4.64
C ARG A 39 -12.63 -14.17 3.69
N LEU A 40 -12.29 -12.98 3.20
CA LEU A 40 -13.15 -12.27 2.26
C LEU A 40 -13.12 -12.94 0.89
N SER A 41 -14.26 -12.96 0.23
CA SER A 41 -14.27 -13.35 -1.19
C SER A 41 -13.52 -12.33 -2.04
N TRP A 42 -12.91 -12.78 -3.13
CA TRP A 42 -12.07 -11.94 -3.97
C TRP A 42 -12.74 -10.64 -4.48
N PRO A 43 -14.08 -10.60 -4.78
CA PRO A 43 -14.70 -9.34 -5.20
C PRO A 43 -14.76 -8.30 -4.08
N PHE A 44 -15.09 -8.73 -2.85
CA PHE A 44 -15.10 -7.83 -1.70
C PHE A 44 -13.70 -7.35 -1.33
N TYR A 45 -12.70 -8.22 -1.46
CA TYR A 45 -11.31 -7.82 -1.26
C TYR A 45 -10.87 -6.72 -2.23
N LEU A 46 -11.15 -6.90 -3.53
CA LEU A 46 -10.85 -5.89 -4.55
C LEU A 46 -11.67 -4.61 -4.34
N LEU A 47 -12.92 -4.71 -3.89
CA LEU A 47 -13.73 -3.54 -3.57
C LEU A 47 -13.09 -2.70 -2.45
N ILE A 48 -12.55 -3.34 -1.40
CA ILE A 48 -11.81 -2.66 -0.33
C ILE A 48 -10.57 -1.98 -0.90
N PHE A 49 -9.79 -2.68 -1.74
CA PHE A 49 -8.62 -2.08 -2.38
C PHE A 49 -8.98 -0.85 -3.22
N VAL A 50 -9.97 -0.95 -4.11
CA VAL A 50 -10.41 0.17 -4.95
C VAL A 50 -10.90 1.34 -4.09
N PHE A 51 -11.66 1.06 -3.05
CA PHE A 51 -12.11 2.08 -2.10
C PHE A 51 -10.94 2.79 -1.41
N LEU A 52 -9.96 2.04 -0.91
CA LEU A 52 -8.76 2.61 -0.29
C LEU A 52 -7.93 3.40 -1.29
N PHE A 53 -7.79 2.93 -2.53
CA PHE A 53 -7.07 3.63 -3.58
C PHE A 53 -7.71 4.99 -3.91
N LEU A 54 -9.02 5.03 -4.14
CA LEU A 54 -9.75 6.27 -4.45
C LEU A 54 -9.74 7.24 -3.25
N LEU A 55 -10.03 6.72 -2.07
CA LEU A 55 -10.02 7.50 -0.84
C LEU A 55 -8.61 8.01 -0.51
N GLY A 56 -7.59 7.16 -0.70
CA GLY A 56 -6.19 7.50 -0.52
C GLY A 56 -5.73 8.59 -1.48
N THR A 57 -6.04 8.46 -2.77
CA THR A 57 -5.74 9.50 -3.78
C THR A 57 -6.33 10.86 -3.39
N TYR A 58 -7.59 10.87 -2.97
CA TYR A 58 -8.25 12.09 -2.52
C TYR A 58 -7.59 12.66 -1.24
N ALA A 59 -7.39 11.81 -0.24
CA ALA A 59 -6.83 12.21 1.06
C ALA A 59 -5.38 12.68 0.93
N SER A 60 -4.53 11.95 0.20
CA SER A 60 -3.13 12.31 -0.02
C SER A 60 -3.00 13.62 -0.81
N THR A 61 -3.87 13.86 -1.81
CA THR A 61 -3.90 15.14 -2.53
C THR A 61 -4.16 16.35 -1.59
N ILE A 62 -5.12 16.23 -0.67
CA ILE A 62 -5.44 17.31 0.28
C ILE A 62 -4.33 17.44 1.33
N TYR A 63 -3.83 16.30 1.81
CA TYR A 63 -2.82 16.26 2.85
C TYR A 63 -1.49 16.85 2.37
N SER A 64 -1.00 16.44 1.19
CA SER A 64 0.22 16.98 0.56
C SER A 64 0.17 18.50 0.41
N LYS A 65 -0.96 19.03 -0.10
CA LYS A 65 -1.18 20.47 -0.17
C LYS A 65 -1.11 21.16 1.19
N SER A 66 -1.66 20.53 2.24
CA SER A 66 -1.65 21.08 3.59
C SER A 66 -0.26 21.11 4.21
N GLN A 67 0.59 20.13 3.84
CA GLN A 67 1.97 20.01 4.30
C GLN A 67 2.97 20.79 3.43
N LYS A 68 2.53 21.31 2.27
CA LYS A 68 3.38 21.95 1.26
C LYS A 68 4.53 21.02 0.80
N LYS A 69 4.27 19.73 0.74
CA LYS A 69 5.18 18.69 0.26
C LYS A 69 4.41 17.78 -0.70
N GLU A 70 5.04 17.37 -1.79
CA GLU A 70 4.42 16.46 -2.77
C GLU A 70 4.15 15.10 -2.15
N ASP A 71 5.12 14.54 -1.46
CA ASP A 71 5.00 13.31 -0.71
C ASP A 71 5.45 13.51 0.76
N PRO A 72 4.51 13.71 1.69
CA PRO A 72 4.82 13.78 3.11
C PRO A 72 5.07 12.38 3.67
N ARG A 73 6.22 12.13 4.28
CA ARG A 73 6.58 10.85 4.94
C ARG A 73 5.51 10.24 5.84
N SER A 74 4.57 11.04 6.31
CA SER A 74 3.46 10.62 7.18
C SER A 74 2.20 10.25 6.40
N ALA A 75 2.17 10.41 5.09
CA ALA A 75 1.18 9.78 4.25
C ALA A 75 1.61 8.32 4.10
N VAL A 76 0.79 7.38 4.47
CA VAL A 76 1.06 5.92 4.50
C VAL A 76 -0.15 5.11 4.04
N ILE A 77 -1.14 5.77 3.45
CA ILE A 77 -2.34 5.11 2.90
C ILE A 77 -2.00 4.37 1.60
N ASP A 78 -1.00 4.83 0.86
CA ASP A 78 -0.39 4.21 -0.30
C ASP A 78 0.23 2.87 0.05
N GLU A 79 1.06 2.81 1.10
CA GLU A 79 1.64 1.55 1.58
C GLU A 79 0.56 0.59 2.12
N ALA A 80 -0.52 1.13 2.72
CA ALA A 80 -1.63 0.29 3.14
C ALA A 80 -2.35 -0.34 1.94
N ALA A 81 -2.67 0.44 0.91
CA ALA A 81 -3.33 -0.05 -0.29
C ALA A 81 -2.42 -0.96 -1.11
N GLY A 82 -1.13 -0.59 -1.27
CA GLY A 82 -0.13 -1.39 -1.99
C GLY A 82 0.09 -2.75 -1.32
N GLN A 83 0.32 -2.78 -0.01
CA GLN A 83 0.48 -4.05 0.70
C GLN A 83 -0.78 -4.92 0.65
N LEU A 84 -1.96 -4.31 0.70
CA LEU A 84 -3.21 -5.04 0.51
C LEU A 84 -3.24 -5.71 -0.87
N LEU A 85 -2.92 -4.97 -1.93
CA LEU A 85 -2.88 -5.52 -3.30
C LEU A 85 -1.82 -6.63 -3.46
N ALA A 86 -0.63 -6.47 -2.87
CA ALA A 86 0.43 -7.47 -2.91
C ALA A 86 0.06 -8.81 -2.23
N LEU A 87 -0.93 -8.80 -1.33
CA LEU A 87 -1.46 -9.98 -0.65
C LEU A 87 -2.65 -10.62 -1.39
N PHE A 88 -3.09 -10.04 -2.51
CA PHE A 88 -4.23 -10.56 -3.26
C PHE A 88 -3.98 -11.98 -3.75
N LEU A 89 -4.90 -12.90 -3.47
CA LEU A 89 -4.85 -14.34 -3.81
C LEU A 89 -3.69 -15.12 -3.16
N ILE A 90 -3.06 -14.56 -2.13
CA ILE A 90 -1.99 -15.25 -1.39
C ILE A 90 -2.59 -16.07 -0.24
N ASN A 91 -2.13 -17.32 -0.09
CA ASN A 91 -2.49 -18.13 1.06
C ASN A 91 -1.97 -17.50 2.37
N PRO A 92 -2.76 -17.44 3.45
CA PRO A 92 -2.40 -16.73 4.68
C PRO A 92 -1.41 -17.52 5.55
N THR A 93 -0.37 -18.10 4.98
CA THR A 93 0.75 -18.68 5.73
C THR A 93 1.73 -17.59 6.14
N TRP A 94 2.43 -17.76 7.28
CA TRP A 94 3.41 -16.77 7.71
C TRP A 94 4.52 -16.56 6.68
N ILE A 95 4.98 -17.64 6.05
CA ILE A 95 6.02 -17.56 5.01
C ILE A 95 5.57 -16.69 3.85
N LEU A 96 4.38 -16.93 3.30
CA LEU A 96 3.89 -16.18 2.14
C LEU A 96 3.52 -14.73 2.48
N CYS A 97 2.93 -14.50 3.66
CA CYS A 97 2.65 -13.15 4.12
C CYS A 97 3.93 -12.33 4.32
N THR A 98 4.96 -12.93 4.94
CA THR A 98 6.27 -12.28 5.12
C THR A 98 6.98 -12.08 3.78
N SER A 99 6.91 -13.05 2.86
CA SER A 99 7.49 -12.90 1.52
C SER A 99 6.81 -11.78 0.74
N SER A 100 5.48 -11.68 0.78
CA SER A 100 4.74 -10.57 0.17
C SER A 100 5.15 -9.22 0.75
N PHE A 101 5.28 -9.13 2.07
CA PHE A 101 5.75 -7.92 2.75
C PHE A 101 7.15 -7.51 2.29
N VAL A 102 8.10 -8.44 2.31
CA VAL A 102 9.50 -8.15 1.93
C VAL A 102 9.59 -7.74 0.47
N LEU A 103 8.92 -8.46 -0.43
CA LEU A 103 8.92 -8.13 -1.87
C LEU A 103 8.27 -6.77 -2.13
N PHE A 104 7.11 -6.50 -1.54
CA PHE A 104 6.46 -5.21 -1.70
C PHE A 104 7.36 -4.06 -1.22
N ARG A 105 7.90 -4.15 0.01
CA ARG A 105 8.81 -3.11 0.54
C ARG A 105 10.09 -2.97 -0.26
N PHE A 106 10.61 -4.07 -0.81
CA PHE A 106 11.76 -4.01 -1.70
C PHE A 106 11.45 -3.18 -2.96
N PHE A 107 10.36 -3.48 -3.67
CA PHE A 107 9.99 -2.75 -4.89
C PHE A 107 9.61 -1.29 -4.63
N ASP A 108 8.92 -1.02 -3.54
CA ASP A 108 8.55 0.32 -3.13
C ASP A 108 9.77 1.19 -2.76
N ILE A 109 10.77 0.64 -2.08
CA ILE A 109 11.96 1.40 -1.69
C ILE A 109 12.95 1.56 -2.86
N VAL A 110 13.19 0.47 -3.62
CA VAL A 110 14.16 0.46 -4.73
C VAL A 110 13.61 1.18 -5.96
N LYS A 111 12.29 1.15 -6.14
CA LYS A 111 11.55 1.75 -7.26
C LYS A 111 12.21 1.46 -8.62
N PRO A 112 12.38 0.17 -9.01
CA PRO A 112 12.92 -0.15 -10.33
C PRO A 112 11.98 0.37 -11.43
N PHE A 113 12.53 0.52 -12.65
CA PHE A 113 11.70 0.86 -13.81
C PHE A 113 10.52 -0.14 -13.94
N PRO A 114 9.28 0.29 -14.16
CA PRO A 114 8.78 1.67 -14.40
C PRO A 114 8.26 2.40 -13.14
N ILE A 115 8.41 1.84 -11.92
CA ILE A 115 7.80 2.37 -10.69
C ILE A 115 8.16 3.85 -10.47
N LYS A 116 9.44 4.19 -10.63
CA LYS A 116 9.91 5.58 -10.45
C LYS A 116 9.22 6.57 -11.40
N GLN A 117 8.88 6.16 -12.62
CA GLN A 117 8.22 7.05 -13.60
C GLN A 117 6.76 7.31 -13.26
N VAL A 118 6.15 6.37 -12.55
CA VAL A 118 4.73 6.48 -12.16
C VAL A 118 4.56 7.46 -10.99
N GLU A 119 5.58 7.65 -10.16
CA GLU A 119 5.61 8.66 -9.10
C GLU A 119 5.45 10.09 -9.64
N ASP A 120 5.90 10.35 -10.88
CA ASP A 120 5.81 11.67 -11.52
C ASP A 120 4.37 12.10 -11.88
N PHE A 121 3.37 11.21 -11.73
CA PHE A 121 1.97 11.58 -11.93
C PHE A 121 1.50 12.60 -10.88
N PRO A 122 0.63 13.55 -11.30
CA PRO A 122 0.31 14.69 -10.47
C PRO A 122 -0.49 14.31 -9.21
N LYS A 123 -0.21 14.98 -8.10
CA LYS A 123 -0.94 14.96 -6.82
C LYS A 123 -0.89 13.58 -6.14
N GLY A 124 -1.90 13.29 -5.30
CA GLY A 124 -2.02 12.03 -4.58
C GLY A 124 -2.20 10.78 -5.46
N PHE A 125 -2.43 10.96 -6.77
CA PHE A 125 -2.53 9.83 -7.69
C PHE A 125 -1.15 9.19 -7.93
N GLY A 126 -0.10 10.00 -8.12
CA GLY A 126 1.27 9.49 -8.23
C GLY A 126 1.70 8.74 -6.97
N ILE A 127 1.45 9.32 -5.79
CA ILE A 127 1.74 8.71 -4.49
C ILE A 127 1.10 7.32 -4.35
N MET A 128 -0.15 7.16 -4.79
CA MET A 128 -0.85 5.88 -4.70
C MET A 128 -0.43 4.88 -5.79
N LEU A 129 -0.06 5.38 -6.96
CA LEU A 129 0.14 4.54 -8.15
C LEU A 129 1.50 3.84 -8.13
N ASP A 130 2.54 4.46 -7.61
CA ASP A 130 3.86 3.83 -7.48
C ASP A 130 3.80 2.60 -6.56
N ASP A 131 3.09 2.68 -5.44
CA ASP A 131 2.86 1.55 -4.55
C ASP A 131 1.98 0.46 -5.16
N VAL A 132 0.99 0.84 -5.99
CA VAL A 132 0.21 -0.14 -6.77
C VAL A 132 1.11 -0.90 -7.75
N VAL A 133 2.00 -0.23 -8.45
CA VAL A 133 2.92 -0.91 -9.38
C VAL A 133 3.91 -1.77 -8.61
N ALA A 134 4.46 -1.31 -7.49
CA ALA A 134 5.31 -2.11 -6.61
C ALA A 134 4.59 -3.37 -6.11
N ALA A 135 3.32 -3.23 -5.73
CA ALA A 135 2.47 -4.34 -5.28
C ALA A 135 2.19 -5.36 -6.39
N LEU A 136 1.97 -4.90 -7.62
CA LEU A 136 1.79 -5.79 -8.77
C LEU A 136 3.05 -6.60 -9.04
N PHE A 137 4.24 -5.99 -8.99
CA PHE A 137 5.50 -6.73 -9.12
C PHE A 137 5.66 -7.79 -8.03
N ALA A 138 5.42 -7.43 -6.77
CA ALA A 138 5.50 -8.35 -5.64
C ALA A 138 4.48 -9.50 -5.75
N GLY A 139 3.23 -9.16 -6.04
CA GLY A 139 2.13 -10.12 -6.15
C GLY A 139 2.30 -11.08 -7.33
N ILE A 140 2.72 -10.57 -8.50
CA ILE A 140 2.96 -11.41 -9.69
C ILE A 140 4.11 -12.39 -9.42
N LEU A 141 5.24 -11.92 -8.88
CA LEU A 141 6.37 -12.79 -8.57
C LEU A 141 5.98 -13.90 -7.59
N LEU A 142 5.22 -13.56 -6.55
CA LEU A 142 4.83 -14.54 -5.54
C LEU A 142 3.80 -15.53 -6.08
N ASN A 143 2.83 -15.08 -6.86
CA ASN A 143 1.85 -15.98 -7.49
C ASN A 143 2.51 -16.88 -8.56
N LEU A 144 3.45 -16.37 -9.35
CA LEU A 144 4.22 -17.19 -10.29
C LEU A 144 5.02 -18.29 -9.55
N TYR A 145 5.68 -17.94 -8.45
CA TYR A 145 6.36 -18.94 -7.62
C TYR A 145 5.41 -20.03 -7.13
N LEU A 146 4.19 -19.67 -6.72
CA LEU A 146 3.17 -20.62 -6.26
C LEU A 146 2.63 -21.52 -7.39
N LEU A 147 2.55 -21.01 -8.62
CA LEU A 147 2.11 -21.79 -9.80
C LEU A 147 3.16 -22.79 -10.28
N LEU A 148 4.44 -22.52 -10.04
CA LEU A 148 5.55 -23.38 -10.45
C LEU A 148 5.91 -24.47 -9.43
N LYS A 149 5.32 -24.43 -8.24
CA LYS A 149 5.55 -25.37 -7.14
C LYS A 149 4.47 -26.43 -7.05
#